data_f16da34c9178db7fc4e91cd36870fbd3
#
_entry.id   f16da34c9178db7fc4e91cd36870fbd3
#
_cell.length_a   1.000
_cell.length_b   1.000
_cell.length_c   1.000
_cell.angle_alpha   90.00
_cell.angle_beta   90.00
_cell.angle_gamma   90.00
#
_symmetry.space_group_name_H-M   'P 1'
#
loop_
_entity.id
_entity.type
_entity.pdbx_description
1 polymer ?
#
loop_
_entity_poly.entity_id
_entity_poly.type
_entity_poly.pdbx_seq_one_letter_code
_entity_poly.pdbx_strand_id
1 'polypeptide(L)'
;MFIVEINIPGRGIIKIKNLLVDYNGTIACDGKVILSVKEKIEAIHKKGISVQLVTADTHGTASNQCATMPIEIQIFDNANAAENKREIVEKLGAEQCICIGNGFNDGQMFEACSLAIIVIGEEGCSAKSLMKADIVCKNIEDALDLILKPSRIIATLRG
;
A
#
# COMPACT_ATOMS: atom_id res chain seq x y z
N MET A 1 7.77 18.62 7.40
CA MET A 1 7.45 17.30 6.84
C MET A 1 7.64 16.27 7.94
N PHE A 2 6.60 15.52 8.25
CA PHE A 2 6.64 14.55 9.33
C PHE A 2 6.99 13.17 8.78
N ILE A 3 7.94 12.51 9.43
CA ILE A 3 8.27 11.11 9.19
C ILE A 3 7.72 10.33 10.38
N VAL A 4 6.89 9.32 10.10
CA VAL A 4 6.40 8.42 11.14
C VAL A 4 7.44 7.34 11.35
N GLU A 5 7.91 7.17 12.58
CA GLU A 5 8.90 6.15 12.93
C GLU A 5 8.24 5.03 13.71
N ILE A 6 8.54 3.80 13.32
CA ILE A 6 8.08 2.60 14.02
C ILE A 6 9.31 1.79 14.40
N ASN A 7 9.55 1.65 15.70
CA ASN A 7 10.64 0.82 16.20
C ASN A 7 10.11 -0.59 16.47
N ILE A 8 10.61 -1.55 15.69
CA ILE A 8 10.20 -2.95 15.80
C ILE A 8 11.32 -3.73 16.48
N PRO A 9 11.11 -4.19 17.74
CA PRO A 9 12.13 -4.97 18.44
C PRO A 9 12.60 -6.18 17.63
N GLY A 10 13.92 -6.30 17.47
CA GLY A 10 14.53 -7.36 16.67
C GLY A 10 14.63 -7.07 15.17
N ARG A 11 14.02 -5.99 14.67
CA ARG A 11 14.06 -5.62 13.25
C ARG A 11 14.61 -4.22 12.97
N GLY A 12 14.56 -3.33 13.96
CA GLY A 12 15.03 -1.95 13.81
C GLY A 12 13.92 -0.94 13.60
N ILE A 13 14.26 0.23 13.11
CA ILE A 13 13.35 1.36 12.93
C ILE A 13 12.91 1.44 11.46
N ILE A 14 11.61 1.49 11.24
CA ILE A 14 11.02 1.78 9.94
C ILE A 14 10.57 3.24 9.95
N LYS A 15 11.00 4.00 8.94
CA LYS A 15 10.58 5.39 8.75
C LYS A 15 9.60 5.44 7.59
N ILE A 16 8.39 5.96 7.85
CA ILE A 16 7.33 6.01 6.84
C ILE A 16 7.11 7.44 6.40
N LYS A 17 7.28 7.67 5.12
CA LYS A 17 6.96 8.93 4.47
C LYS A 17 5.89 8.73 3.41
N ASN A 18 5.90 7.58 2.75
CA ASN A 18 5.00 7.27 1.63
C ASN A 18 4.30 5.94 1.87
N LEU A 19 3.01 5.91 1.54
CA LEU A 19 2.22 4.69 1.43
C LEU A 19 1.81 4.52 -0.03
N LEU A 20 2.24 3.43 -0.65
CA LEU A 20 1.85 3.08 -2.00
C LEU A 20 0.79 1.99 -1.93
N VAL A 21 -0.34 2.22 -2.58
CA VAL A 21 -1.45 1.27 -2.60
C VAL A 21 -1.84 0.93 -4.03
N ASP A 22 -2.10 -0.36 -4.28
CA ASP A 22 -2.69 -0.83 -5.52
C ASP A 22 -4.20 -0.53 -5.53
N TYR A 23 -4.81 -0.48 -6.72
CA TYR A 23 -6.23 -0.16 -6.88
C TYR A 23 -7.10 -1.43 -6.88
N ASN A 24 -7.11 -2.17 -7.99
CA ASN A 24 -8.00 -3.33 -8.17
C ASN A 24 -7.64 -4.47 -7.22
N GLY A 25 -8.63 -4.95 -6.48
CA GLY A 25 -8.46 -6.01 -5.50
C GLY A 25 -7.77 -5.57 -4.21
N THR A 26 -7.38 -4.31 -4.09
CA THR A 26 -6.77 -3.73 -2.90
C THR A 26 -7.68 -2.67 -2.29
N ILE A 27 -7.63 -1.42 -2.73
CA ILE A 27 -8.54 -0.38 -2.20
C ILE A 27 -9.91 -0.40 -2.89
N ALA A 28 -10.01 -1.04 -4.04
CA ALA A 28 -11.26 -1.17 -4.77
C ALA A 28 -11.63 -2.63 -4.97
N CYS A 29 -12.91 -2.92 -4.81
CA CYS A 29 -13.52 -4.21 -5.19
C CYS A 29 -14.51 -3.93 -6.31
N ASP A 30 -14.40 -4.67 -7.42
CA ASP A 30 -15.23 -4.46 -8.62
C ASP A 30 -15.23 -2.99 -9.09
N GLY A 31 -14.07 -2.32 -8.96
CA GLY A 31 -13.87 -0.94 -9.39
C GLY A 31 -14.43 0.13 -8.45
N LYS A 32 -14.88 -0.23 -7.25
CA LYS A 32 -15.47 0.70 -6.29
C LYS A 32 -14.68 0.76 -4.99
N VAL A 33 -14.47 1.99 -4.49
CA VAL A 33 -13.85 2.25 -3.19
C VAL A 33 -14.93 2.58 -2.17
N ILE A 34 -14.98 1.82 -1.07
CA ILE A 34 -15.98 2.02 -0.02
C ILE A 34 -15.62 3.21 0.88
N LEU A 35 -16.64 3.79 1.53
CA LEU A 35 -16.47 4.99 2.36
C LEU A 35 -15.46 4.82 3.49
N SER A 36 -15.47 3.68 4.19
CA SER A 36 -14.54 3.42 5.29
C SER A 36 -13.08 3.47 4.84
N VAL A 37 -12.78 3.02 3.63
CA VAL A 37 -11.43 3.09 3.04
C VAL A 37 -11.04 4.54 2.79
N LYS A 38 -11.97 5.33 2.24
CA LYS A 38 -11.73 6.77 1.99
C LYS A 38 -11.41 7.51 3.29
N GLU A 39 -12.17 7.24 4.35
CA GLU A 39 -11.96 7.85 5.67
C GLU A 39 -10.61 7.48 6.28
N LYS A 40 -10.20 6.21 6.16
CA LYS A 40 -8.91 5.75 6.68
C LYS A 40 -7.73 6.35 5.91
N ILE A 41 -7.82 6.47 4.61
CA ILE A 41 -6.80 7.12 3.79
C ILE A 41 -6.67 8.60 4.16
N GLU A 42 -7.78 9.28 4.37
CA GLU A 42 -7.76 10.66 4.83
C GLU A 42 -7.07 10.79 6.19
N ALA A 43 -7.35 9.88 7.13
CA ALA A 43 -6.71 9.86 8.44
C ALA A 43 -5.20 9.61 8.33
N ILE A 44 -4.77 8.73 7.45
CA ILE A 44 -3.34 8.47 7.19
C ILE A 44 -2.67 9.72 6.64
N HIS A 45 -3.30 10.38 5.68
CA HIS A 45 -2.78 11.64 5.11
C HIS A 45 -2.61 12.71 6.19
N LYS A 46 -3.56 12.84 7.11
CA LYS A 46 -3.50 13.78 8.23
C LYS A 46 -2.33 13.51 9.17
N LYS A 47 -1.81 12.30 9.21
CA LYS A 47 -0.60 11.97 9.97
C LYS A 47 0.69 12.43 9.29
N GLY A 48 0.61 12.98 8.08
CA GLY A 48 1.75 13.46 7.32
C GLY A 48 2.34 12.43 6.36
N ILE A 49 1.65 11.32 6.14
CA ILE A 49 2.07 10.28 5.18
C ILE A 49 1.48 10.61 3.81
N SER A 50 2.33 10.64 2.79
CA SER A 50 1.89 10.81 1.40
C SER A 50 1.32 9.49 0.88
N VAL A 51 0.08 9.51 0.40
CA VAL A 51 -0.57 8.31 -0.13
C VAL A 51 -0.53 8.35 -1.65
N GLN A 52 0.05 7.31 -2.24
CA GLN A 52 0.23 7.16 -3.68
C GLN A 52 -0.59 5.95 -4.15
N LEU A 53 -1.46 6.16 -5.12
CA LEU A 53 -2.14 5.07 -5.80
C LEU A 53 -1.31 4.66 -7.02
N VAL A 54 -0.93 3.40 -7.10
CA VAL A 54 -0.14 2.86 -8.22
C VAL A 54 -0.99 1.87 -9.00
N THR A 55 -1.36 2.24 -10.21
CA THR A 55 -2.32 1.46 -10.98
C THR A 55 -2.04 1.50 -12.48
N ALA A 56 -2.36 0.39 -13.15
CA ALA A 56 -2.39 0.31 -14.59
C ALA A 56 -3.80 0.57 -15.16
N ASP A 57 -4.68 1.20 -14.38
CA ASP A 57 -6.04 1.52 -14.78
C ASP A 57 -6.08 2.53 -15.92
N THR A 58 -6.39 2.04 -17.12
CA THR A 58 -6.44 2.84 -18.34
C THR A 58 -7.85 3.42 -18.62
N HIS A 59 -8.85 3.06 -17.83
CA HIS A 59 -10.24 3.45 -18.06
C HIS A 59 -10.72 4.64 -17.23
N GLY A 60 -9.85 5.23 -16.42
CA GLY A 60 -10.18 6.40 -15.60
C GLY A 60 -11.04 6.09 -14.37
N THR A 61 -11.34 4.82 -14.08
CA THR A 61 -12.15 4.42 -12.93
C THR A 61 -11.49 4.83 -11.62
N ALA A 62 -10.17 4.61 -11.50
CA ALA A 62 -9.42 4.99 -10.31
C ALA A 62 -9.47 6.51 -10.09
N SER A 63 -9.26 7.30 -11.14
CA SER A 63 -9.32 8.77 -11.07
C SER A 63 -10.68 9.25 -10.60
N ASN A 64 -11.77 8.66 -11.12
CA ASN A 64 -13.13 9.02 -10.73
C ASN A 64 -13.42 8.66 -9.27
N GLN A 65 -13.07 7.46 -8.84
CA GLN A 65 -13.33 6.98 -7.46
C GLN A 65 -12.50 7.73 -6.42
N CYS A 66 -11.31 8.17 -6.78
CA CYS A 66 -10.36 8.82 -5.87
C CYS A 66 -10.31 10.34 -6.00
N ALA A 67 -11.20 10.94 -6.81
CA ALA A 67 -11.16 12.37 -7.14
C ALA A 67 -11.21 13.30 -5.92
N THR A 68 -11.87 12.90 -4.83
CA THR A 68 -12.01 13.70 -3.61
C THR A 68 -11.06 13.26 -2.49
N MET A 69 -10.19 12.28 -2.76
CA MET A 69 -9.30 11.71 -1.76
C MET A 69 -7.91 12.37 -1.83
N PRO A 70 -7.20 12.50 -0.70
CA PRO A 70 -5.84 13.05 -0.68
C PRO A 70 -4.82 12.02 -1.16
N ILE A 71 -4.96 11.59 -2.39
CA ILE A 71 -4.14 10.57 -3.05
C ILE A 71 -3.52 11.14 -4.31
N GLU A 72 -2.24 10.89 -4.53
CA GLU A 72 -1.59 11.09 -5.82
C GLU A 72 -1.72 9.81 -6.64
N ILE A 73 -2.14 9.92 -7.90
CA ILE A 73 -2.36 8.76 -8.77
C ILE A 73 -1.21 8.62 -9.76
N GLN A 74 -0.56 7.47 -9.73
CA GLN A 74 0.50 7.10 -10.67
C GLN A 74 -0.07 6.06 -11.64
N ILE A 75 -0.35 6.46 -12.88
CA ILE A 75 -0.86 5.58 -13.93
C ILE A 75 0.27 5.20 -14.87
N PHE A 76 0.38 3.94 -15.23
CA PHE A 76 1.41 3.43 -16.12
C PHE A 76 0.86 2.35 -17.05
N ASP A 77 1.66 1.95 -18.04
CA ASP A 77 1.31 0.92 -19.01
C ASP A 77 1.23 -0.46 -18.34
N ASN A 78 0.19 -1.20 -18.70
CA ASN A 78 -0.08 -2.54 -18.18
C ASN A 78 1.03 -3.55 -18.51
N ALA A 79 1.76 -3.36 -19.62
CA ALA A 79 2.77 -4.31 -20.09
C ALA A 79 3.92 -4.53 -19.09
N ASN A 80 4.27 -3.49 -18.31
CA ASN A 80 5.40 -3.53 -17.37
C ASN A 80 4.97 -3.09 -15.98
N ALA A 81 3.77 -3.46 -15.56
CA ALA A 81 3.19 -2.99 -14.30
C ALA A 81 4.08 -3.27 -13.08
N ALA A 82 4.63 -4.47 -12.97
CA ALA A 82 5.47 -4.85 -11.84
C ALA A 82 6.74 -4.00 -11.74
N GLU A 83 7.42 -3.78 -12.86
CA GLU A 83 8.62 -2.94 -12.90
C GLU A 83 8.29 -1.48 -12.61
N ASN A 84 7.20 -0.98 -13.19
CA ASN A 84 6.76 0.40 -12.98
C ASN A 84 6.44 0.68 -11.52
N LYS A 85 5.77 -0.24 -10.85
CA LYS A 85 5.47 -0.11 -9.41
C LYS A 85 6.76 -0.07 -8.59
N ARG A 86 7.71 -0.94 -8.89
CA ARG A 86 9.01 -0.93 -8.20
C ARG A 86 9.77 0.37 -8.43
N GLU A 87 9.80 0.88 -9.65
CA GLU A 87 10.48 2.13 -9.97
C GLU A 87 9.90 3.32 -9.20
N ILE A 88 8.58 3.35 -9.01
CA ILE A 88 7.93 4.39 -8.23
C ILE A 88 8.41 4.34 -6.78
N VAL A 89 8.47 3.15 -6.18
CA VAL A 89 9.00 2.96 -4.82
C VAL A 89 10.43 3.46 -4.72
N GLU A 90 11.27 3.10 -5.67
CA GLU A 90 12.68 3.50 -5.68
C GLU A 90 12.85 5.01 -5.81
N LYS A 91 12.05 5.66 -6.65
CA LYS A 91 12.06 7.13 -6.82
C LYS A 91 11.62 7.87 -5.56
N LEU A 92 10.70 7.32 -4.81
CA LEU A 92 10.20 7.91 -3.57
C LEU A 92 11.13 7.65 -2.37
N GLY A 93 12.09 6.76 -2.52
CA GLY A 93 12.96 6.31 -1.44
C GLY A 93 12.41 5.04 -0.81
N ALA A 94 12.88 3.89 -1.27
CA ALA A 94 12.35 2.57 -0.88
C ALA A 94 12.32 2.34 0.63
N GLU A 95 13.32 2.85 1.34
CA GLU A 95 13.46 2.73 2.79
C GLU A 95 12.39 3.53 3.58
N GLN A 96 11.66 4.41 2.91
CA GLN A 96 10.63 5.25 3.51
C GLN A 96 9.22 4.91 3.01
N CYS A 97 9.08 3.77 2.32
CA CYS A 97 7.82 3.36 1.70
C CYS A 97 7.24 2.12 2.38
N ILE A 98 5.94 2.17 2.64
CA ILE A 98 5.11 0.98 2.89
C ILE A 98 4.29 0.73 1.63
N CYS A 99 4.17 -0.54 1.22
CA CYS A 99 3.36 -0.91 0.07
C CYS A 99 2.24 -1.86 0.47
N ILE A 100 1.05 -1.65 -0.11
CA ILE A 100 -0.11 -2.51 0.07
C ILE A 100 -0.63 -2.93 -1.31
N GLY A 101 -0.82 -4.23 -1.51
CA GLY A 101 -1.33 -4.77 -2.76
C GLY A 101 -1.86 -6.19 -2.59
N ASN A 102 -2.32 -6.80 -3.68
CA ASN A 102 -2.84 -8.17 -3.68
C ASN A 102 -2.37 -9.01 -4.87
N GLY A 103 -1.87 -8.40 -5.91
CA GLY A 103 -1.65 -9.03 -7.19
C GLY A 103 -0.23 -9.49 -7.45
N PHE A 104 -0.08 -10.26 -8.52
CA PHE A 104 1.21 -10.74 -8.97
C PHE A 104 2.17 -9.57 -9.29
N ASN A 105 1.64 -8.50 -9.89
CA ASN A 105 2.45 -7.34 -10.26
C ASN A 105 2.87 -6.46 -9.08
N ASP A 106 2.43 -6.78 -7.87
CA ASP A 106 2.86 -6.09 -6.65
C ASP A 106 4.14 -6.67 -6.05
N GLY A 107 4.54 -7.88 -6.49
CA GLY A 107 5.66 -8.60 -5.90
C GLY A 107 6.99 -7.85 -5.94
N GLN A 108 7.31 -7.18 -7.05
CA GLN A 108 8.57 -6.45 -7.18
C GLN A 108 8.60 -5.21 -6.27
N MET A 109 7.50 -4.47 -6.14
CA MET A 109 7.47 -3.35 -5.21
C MET A 109 7.52 -3.81 -3.76
N PHE A 110 6.97 -4.98 -3.44
CA PHE A 110 7.08 -5.58 -2.11
C PHE A 110 8.53 -5.89 -1.74
N GLU A 111 9.31 -6.39 -2.67
CA GLU A 111 10.73 -6.67 -2.43
C GLU A 111 11.55 -5.38 -2.21
N ALA A 112 11.16 -4.29 -2.85
CA ALA A 112 11.90 -3.03 -2.79
C ALA A 112 11.58 -2.20 -1.55
N CYS A 113 10.34 -2.20 -1.07
CA CYS A 113 9.89 -1.32 0.02
C CYS A 113 10.37 -1.78 1.41
N SER A 114 10.22 -0.92 2.39
CA SER A 114 10.63 -1.25 3.78
C SER A 114 9.63 -2.14 4.50
N LEU A 115 8.34 -2.08 4.14
CA LEU A 115 7.30 -2.92 4.72
C LEU A 115 6.24 -3.22 3.67
N ALA A 116 6.03 -4.49 3.37
CA ALA A 116 5.04 -4.94 2.41
C ALA A 116 3.86 -5.61 3.12
N ILE A 117 2.65 -5.15 2.82
CA ILE A 117 1.41 -5.70 3.34
C ILE A 117 0.59 -6.23 2.17
N ILE A 118 0.26 -7.51 2.19
CA ILE A 118 -0.60 -8.11 1.19
C ILE A 118 -2.01 -8.28 1.73
N VAL A 119 -3.00 -7.99 0.88
CA VAL A 119 -4.42 -8.10 1.20
C VAL A 119 -5.00 -9.29 0.43
N ILE A 120 -5.66 -10.20 1.13
CA ILE A 120 -6.35 -11.32 0.49
C ILE A 120 -7.62 -10.81 -0.20
N GLY A 121 -8.48 -10.12 0.53
CA GLY A 121 -9.68 -9.47 -0.02
C GLY A 121 -10.64 -10.43 -0.74
N GLU A 122 -11.67 -9.85 -1.36
CA GLU A 122 -12.67 -10.62 -2.10
C GLU A 122 -12.15 -11.16 -3.43
N GLU A 123 -11.15 -10.51 -4.02
CA GLU A 123 -10.53 -10.96 -5.26
C GLU A 123 -9.36 -11.93 -5.04
N GLY A 124 -9.04 -12.23 -3.77
CA GLY A 124 -7.89 -13.05 -3.42
C GLY A 124 -6.57 -12.32 -3.57
N CYS A 125 -5.46 -13.05 -3.44
CA CYS A 125 -4.13 -12.52 -3.67
C CYS A 125 -3.24 -13.51 -4.40
N SER A 126 -2.20 -13.02 -5.06
CA SER A 126 -1.19 -13.84 -5.71
C SER A 126 -0.39 -14.61 -4.66
N ALA A 127 -0.32 -15.93 -4.78
CA ALA A 127 0.47 -16.77 -3.88
C ALA A 127 1.96 -16.43 -3.93
N LYS A 128 2.48 -16.04 -5.12
CA LYS A 128 3.88 -15.65 -5.26
C LYS A 128 4.18 -14.33 -4.56
N SER A 129 3.29 -13.35 -4.66
CA SER A 129 3.44 -12.07 -3.97
C SER A 129 3.24 -12.20 -2.46
N LEU A 130 2.40 -13.16 -2.03
CA LEU A 130 2.22 -13.48 -0.61
C LEU A 130 3.55 -13.81 0.06
N MET A 131 4.41 -14.56 -0.60
CA MET A 131 5.72 -14.96 -0.06
C MET A 131 6.72 -13.80 0.04
N LYS A 132 6.43 -12.68 -0.60
CA LYS A 132 7.28 -11.48 -0.59
C LYS A 132 6.78 -10.42 0.38
N ALA A 133 5.61 -10.63 0.97
CA ALA A 133 5.03 -9.70 1.94
C ALA A 133 5.56 -9.96 3.35
N ASP A 134 5.56 -8.90 4.16
CA ASP A 134 5.92 -9.00 5.58
C ASP A 134 4.69 -9.30 6.44
N ILE A 135 3.54 -8.75 6.08
CA ILE A 135 2.27 -8.93 6.82
C ILE A 135 1.17 -9.28 5.82
N VAL A 136 0.29 -10.20 6.24
CA VAL A 136 -0.90 -10.60 5.49
C VAL A 136 -2.14 -10.10 6.22
N CYS A 137 -3.00 -9.36 5.53
CA CYS A 137 -4.28 -8.90 6.07
C CYS A 137 -5.44 -9.49 5.28
N LYS A 138 -6.55 -9.73 5.95
CA LYS A 138 -7.76 -10.30 5.34
C LYS A 138 -8.42 -9.32 4.37
N ASN A 139 -8.35 -8.02 4.67
CA ASN A 139 -8.98 -6.98 3.91
C ASN A 139 -8.18 -5.68 3.97
N ILE A 140 -8.55 -4.73 3.12
CA ILE A 140 -7.85 -3.44 3.04
C ILE A 140 -8.04 -2.59 4.31
N GLU A 141 -9.19 -2.67 4.95
CA GLU A 141 -9.46 -1.89 6.15
C GLU A 141 -8.49 -2.27 7.28
N ASP A 142 -8.26 -3.56 7.47
CA ASP A 142 -7.28 -4.05 8.45
C ASP A 142 -5.86 -3.60 8.10
N ALA A 143 -5.50 -3.62 6.81
CA ALA A 143 -4.20 -3.16 6.35
C ALA A 143 -3.98 -1.67 6.62
N LEU A 144 -4.96 -0.84 6.34
CA LEU A 144 -4.89 0.60 6.62
C LEU A 144 -4.85 0.87 8.13
N ASP A 145 -5.55 0.08 8.92
CA ASP A 145 -5.53 0.18 10.38
C ASP A 145 -4.16 -0.13 10.96
N LEU A 146 -3.35 -0.97 10.33
CA LEU A 146 -1.97 -1.19 10.77
C LEU A 146 -1.16 0.12 10.75
N ILE A 147 -1.39 0.95 9.76
CA ILE A 147 -0.68 2.23 9.61
C ILE A 147 -1.22 3.25 10.62
N LEU A 148 -2.54 3.24 10.84
CA LEU A 148 -3.18 4.12 11.82
C LEU A 148 -2.87 3.72 13.27
N LYS A 149 -2.58 2.44 13.50
CA LYS A 149 -2.28 1.85 14.81
C LYS A 149 -0.98 1.06 14.75
N PRO A 150 0.19 1.76 14.69
CA PRO A 150 1.48 1.10 14.48
C PRO A 150 1.85 0.02 15.52
N SER A 151 1.26 0.09 16.72
CA SER A 151 1.44 -0.94 17.73
C SER A 151 1.06 -2.35 17.23
N ARG A 152 0.13 -2.44 16.28
CA ARG A 152 -0.26 -3.72 15.66
C ARG A 152 0.84 -4.26 14.77
N ILE A 153 1.56 -3.40 14.06
CA ILE A 153 2.72 -3.78 13.25
C ILE A 153 3.81 -4.34 14.19
N ILE A 154 4.09 -3.62 15.27
CA ILE A 154 5.08 -4.03 16.26
C ILE A 154 4.74 -5.40 16.85
N ALA A 155 3.49 -5.59 17.25
CA ALA A 155 3.03 -6.85 17.83
C ALA A 155 3.19 -8.04 16.88
N THR A 156 2.99 -7.82 15.59
CA THR A 156 3.07 -8.88 14.56
C THR A 156 4.53 -9.20 14.17
N LEU A 157 5.38 -8.19 14.08
CA LEU A 157 6.72 -8.33 13.49
C LEU A 157 7.88 -8.39 14.48
N ARG A 158 7.63 -8.10 15.76
CA ARG A 158 8.68 -8.20 16.80
C ARG A 158 9.21 -9.63 16.91
N GLY A 159 10.49 -9.77 17.11
CA GLY A 159 11.10 -11.10 17.23
C GLY A 159 12.50 -11.05 17.72
#